data_2c9b609e9086604e6910358aaa6f5668
#
_entry.id   2c9b609e9086604e6910358aaa6f5668
#
_cell.length_a   1.000
_cell.length_b   1.000
_cell.length_c   1.000
_cell.angle_alpha   90.00
_cell.angle_beta   90.00
_cell.angle_gamma   90.00
#
_symmetry.space_group_name_H-M   'P 1'
#
loop_
_entity.id
_entity.type
_entity.pdbx_description
1 polymer ?
#
loop_
_entity_poly.entity_id
_entity_poly.type
_entity_poly.pdbx_seq_one_letter_code
_entity_poly.pdbx_strand_id
1 'polypeptide(L)'
;MHRRRSALVAGLGLTALAGLTWLGIALAGDPVAAPPATGPALIGAAVTAGKHVRIDGPRGPIHAWIPAGYRADTAATIVYVHGYFDTADTAWSAHQLPQQFALSALNALFIVPEAPVAQKTPINYPDLGEVLRLVEAETGVLRGAALTVAIGHSGAYRTLQAWLDEPLLDQLVMLDALYGDEDVILRWFEGSPRRRLITVGQDTILGTESLASKIADTLLVDRFPPTWDTMPAEARAARHVYIRAQFAHMPLVSEGIALPALLRLLPVELLAEQPWQLPLGSLPPLPDGGTDASAGAVSR
;
A
#
# COMPACT_ATOMS: atom_id res chain seq x y z
N MET A 1 -12.36 -44.07 -82.57
CA MET A 1 -11.47 -44.74 -83.58
C MET A 1 -10.10 -44.85 -82.96
N HIS A 2 -9.53 -46.09 -83.08
CA HIS A 2 -8.10 -46.49 -82.94
C HIS A 2 -7.49 -46.36 -81.52
N ARG A 3 -7.42 -47.44 -80.81
CA ARG A 3 -6.59 -48.67 -80.85
C ARG A 3 -5.13 -48.46 -80.43
N ARG A 4 -4.80 -49.16 -79.36
CA ARG A 4 -3.76 -50.21 -79.13
C ARG A 4 -2.36 -49.63 -78.73
N ARG A 5 -1.54 -50.22 -77.93
CA ARG A 5 -1.35 -51.57 -77.37
C ARG A 5 -0.32 -51.51 -76.26
N SER A 6 -0.41 -52.46 -75.39
CA SER A 6 0.44 -53.01 -74.38
C SER A 6 1.91 -53.14 -74.74
N ALA A 7 2.81 -53.06 -73.77
CA ALA A 7 3.95 -53.95 -73.62
C ALA A 7 4.40 -54.01 -72.17
N LEU A 8 4.36 -55.21 -71.65
CA LEU A 8 4.94 -55.64 -70.35
C LEU A 8 6.45 -55.87 -70.56
N VAL A 9 7.31 -55.36 -69.66
CA VAL A 9 8.64 -55.99 -69.46
C VAL A 9 8.92 -55.98 -67.93
N ALA A 10 9.10 -57.22 -67.46
CA ALA A 10 9.57 -57.49 -66.10
C ALA A 10 11.10 -57.29 -66.03
N GLY A 11 11.57 -56.78 -64.97
CA GLY A 11 12.99 -56.74 -64.66
C GLY A 11 13.20 -56.70 -63.15
N LEU A 12 13.66 -57.84 -62.64
CA LEU A 12 14.14 -58.04 -61.27
C LEU A 12 15.38 -57.13 -60.97
N GLY A 13 15.46 -56.68 -59.71
CA GLY A 13 16.79 -56.61 -59.18
C GLY A 13 17.12 -55.46 -58.19
N LEU A 14 17.40 -55.91 -57.03
CA LEU A 14 18.24 -55.34 -55.97
C LEU A 14 17.68 -54.25 -55.06
N THR A 15 17.29 -54.72 -53.89
CA THR A 15 17.20 -54.00 -52.63
C THR A 15 18.56 -53.42 -52.21
N ALA A 16 18.68 -52.11 -52.13
CA ALA A 16 19.71 -51.43 -51.35
C ALA A 16 19.01 -50.63 -50.26
N LEU A 17 19.10 -51.14 -49.02
CA LEU A 17 18.76 -50.37 -47.82
C LEU A 17 19.81 -49.26 -47.62
N ALA A 18 19.47 -48.05 -47.97
CA ALA A 18 20.23 -46.89 -47.52
C ALA A 18 19.52 -46.35 -46.27
N GLY A 19 20.10 -46.63 -45.10
CA GLY A 19 19.69 -46.04 -43.84
C GLY A 19 19.95 -44.56 -43.86
N LEU A 20 18.88 -43.76 -43.95
CA LEU A 20 18.89 -42.31 -43.67
C LEU A 20 18.79 -42.14 -42.16
N THR A 21 19.95 -41.95 -41.50
CA THR A 21 19.99 -41.38 -40.16
C THR A 21 19.56 -39.92 -40.23
N TRP A 22 18.34 -39.66 -39.80
CA TRP A 22 17.89 -38.27 -39.52
C TRP A 22 18.65 -37.76 -38.32
N LEU A 23 19.67 -36.91 -38.57
CA LEU A 23 20.31 -36.09 -37.53
C LEU A 23 19.29 -34.98 -37.21
N GLY A 24 18.46 -35.21 -36.18
CA GLY A 24 17.58 -34.19 -35.65
C GLY A 24 18.42 -33.07 -35.03
N ILE A 25 18.66 -31.99 -35.77
CA ILE A 25 19.10 -30.73 -35.19
C ILE A 25 17.92 -30.19 -34.41
N ALA A 26 17.89 -30.43 -33.11
CA ALA A 26 17.03 -29.69 -32.21
C ALA A 26 17.49 -28.23 -32.27
N LEU A 27 16.82 -27.40 -33.05
CA LEU A 27 16.88 -25.95 -32.92
C LEU A 27 16.37 -25.64 -31.50
N ALA A 28 17.31 -25.42 -30.57
CA ALA A 28 16.98 -24.78 -29.31
C ALA A 28 16.41 -23.40 -29.69
N GLY A 29 15.08 -23.30 -29.69
CA GLY A 29 14.42 -22.00 -29.81
C GLY A 29 14.92 -21.15 -28.67
N ASP A 30 15.33 -19.94 -28.97
CA ASP A 30 15.64 -18.95 -27.93
C ASP A 30 14.51 -18.95 -26.90
N PRO A 31 14.84 -18.92 -25.61
CA PRO A 31 13.80 -18.87 -24.59
C PRO A 31 12.92 -17.65 -24.88
N VAL A 32 11.65 -17.91 -25.17
CA VAL A 32 10.66 -16.85 -25.37
C VAL A 32 10.69 -16.02 -24.10
N ALA A 33 11.11 -14.76 -24.22
CA ALA A 33 11.15 -13.84 -23.10
C ALA A 33 9.75 -13.82 -22.46
N ALA A 34 9.70 -14.03 -21.15
CA ALA A 34 8.44 -13.94 -20.43
C ALA A 34 7.80 -12.57 -20.72
N PRO A 35 6.47 -12.51 -20.91
CA PRO A 35 5.79 -11.22 -21.12
C PRO A 35 6.12 -10.31 -19.92
N PRO A 36 6.23 -8.99 -20.16
CA PRO A 36 6.49 -8.04 -19.07
C PRO A 36 5.43 -8.21 -17.98
N ALA A 37 5.84 -8.17 -16.71
CA ALA A 37 4.94 -8.31 -15.59
C ALA A 37 3.87 -7.21 -15.65
N THR A 38 2.61 -7.61 -15.40
CA THR A 38 1.49 -6.65 -15.30
C THR A 38 1.53 -5.93 -13.94
N GLY A 39 0.82 -4.81 -13.83
CA GLY A 39 0.78 -4.02 -12.59
C GLY A 39 0.50 -4.83 -11.31
N PRO A 40 -0.52 -5.72 -11.26
CA PRO A 40 -0.76 -6.59 -10.10
C PRO A 40 0.42 -7.49 -9.73
N ALA A 41 1.07 -8.10 -10.70
CA ALA A 41 2.25 -8.94 -10.46
C ALA A 41 3.44 -8.13 -9.92
N LEU A 42 3.60 -6.89 -10.37
CA LEU A 42 4.64 -5.98 -9.88
C LEU A 42 4.37 -5.57 -8.42
N ILE A 43 3.12 -5.31 -8.04
CA ILE A 43 2.76 -5.02 -6.65
C ILE A 43 3.07 -6.23 -5.76
N GLY A 44 2.64 -7.43 -6.16
CA GLY A 44 2.95 -8.67 -5.45
C GLY A 44 4.46 -8.90 -5.29
N ALA A 45 5.23 -8.64 -6.34
CA ALA A 45 6.70 -8.70 -6.28
C ALA A 45 7.28 -7.65 -5.32
N ALA A 46 6.76 -6.43 -5.32
CA ALA A 46 7.21 -5.37 -4.42
C ALA A 46 6.88 -5.69 -2.95
N VAL A 47 5.69 -6.24 -2.68
CA VAL A 47 5.32 -6.72 -1.32
C VAL A 47 6.30 -7.80 -0.86
N THR A 48 6.57 -8.80 -1.70
CA THR A 48 7.46 -9.92 -1.39
C THR A 48 8.93 -9.48 -1.23
N ALA A 49 9.38 -8.49 -2.00
CA ALA A 49 10.73 -7.95 -1.90
C ALA A 49 10.92 -7.06 -0.66
N GLY A 50 9.86 -6.52 -0.09
CA GLY A 50 9.89 -5.77 1.15
C GLY A 50 10.06 -6.69 2.37
N LYS A 51 10.55 -6.12 3.47
CA LYS A 51 10.68 -6.85 4.75
C LYS A 51 9.49 -6.50 5.63
N HIS A 52 8.69 -7.47 5.97
CA HIS A 52 7.63 -7.36 6.99
C HIS A 52 8.13 -7.91 8.34
N VAL A 53 7.88 -7.17 9.40
CA VAL A 53 8.14 -7.59 10.78
C VAL A 53 6.87 -7.34 11.59
N ARG A 54 6.36 -8.38 12.24
CA ARG A 54 5.31 -8.28 13.24
C ARG A 54 5.97 -8.31 14.63
N ILE A 55 5.74 -7.29 15.40
CA ILE A 55 6.34 -7.06 16.72
C ILE A 55 5.26 -7.32 17.77
N ASP A 56 5.54 -8.20 18.73
CA ASP A 56 4.68 -8.40 19.91
C ASP A 56 5.00 -7.33 20.96
N GLY A 57 4.43 -6.14 20.74
CA GLY A 57 4.65 -5.00 21.62
C GLY A 57 3.88 -5.10 22.95
N PRO A 58 4.27 -4.32 23.97
CA PRO A 58 3.70 -4.43 25.32
C PRO A 58 2.22 -4.01 25.41
N ARG A 59 1.69 -3.37 24.37
CA ARG A 59 0.29 -2.86 24.33
C ARG A 59 -0.48 -3.38 23.13
N GLY A 60 -0.01 -4.44 22.50
CA GLY A 60 -0.56 -5.07 21.32
C GLY A 60 0.43 -5.12 20.17
N PRO A 61 0.09 -5.82 19.09
CA PRO A 61 0.97 -6.01 17.96
C PRO A 61 1.26 -4.71 17.22
N ILE A 62 2.46 -4.65 16.63
CA ILE A 62 2.86 -3.60 15.70
C ILE A 62 3.38 -4.27 14.42
N HIS A 63 2.84 -3.92 13.27
CA HIS A 63 3.42 -4.31 12.00
C HIS A 63 4.35 -3.22 11.49
N ALA A 64 5.51 -3.61 10.99
CA ALA A 64 6.43 -2.75 10.28
C ALA A 64 6.73 -3.34 8.90
N TRP A 65 6.63 -2.52 7.86
CA TRP A 65 7.00 -2.92 6.52
C TRP A 65 8.00 -1.94 5.92
N ILE A 66 9.13 -2.51 5.46
CA ILE A 66 10.26 -1.78 4.91
C ILE A 66 10.35 -2.16 3.44
N PRO A 67 10.12 -1.24 2.48
CA PRO A 67 10.24 -1.56 1.07
C PRO A 67 11.68 -1.91 0.68
N ALA A 68 11.82 -2.74 -0.34
CA ALA A 68 13.13 -2.95 -0.95
C ALA A 68 13.70 -1.62 -1.47
N GLY A 69 14.96 -1.36 -1.19
CA GLY A 69 15.61 -0.09 -1.55
C GLY A 69 15.34 1.06 -0.59
N TYR A 70 14.78 0.80 0.59
CA TYR A 70 14.61 1.81 1.65
C TYR A 70 15.90 2.58 1.94
N ARG A 71 15.80 3.90 2.00
CA ARG A 71 16.90 4.82 2.33
C ARG A 71 16.46 5.74 3.46
N ALA A 72 16.97 5.50 4.68
CA ALA A 72 16.55 6.20 5.88
C ALA A 72 16.80 7.71 5.83
N ASP A 73 17.83 8.16 5.12
CA ASP A 73 18.23 9.56 4.98
C ASP A 73 17.21 10.42 4.22
N THR A 74 16.48 9.83 3.29
CA THR A 74 15.44 10.50 2.48
C THR A 74 14.03 9.94 2.69
N ALA A 75 13.90 8.87 3.49
CA ALA A 75 12.63 8.22 3.75
C ALA A 75 11.73 9.02 4.67
N ALA A 76 10.43 8.83 4.51
CA ALA A 76 9.44 9.16 5.52
C ALA A 76 9.22 8.01 6.52
N THR A 77 8.58 8.32 7.64
CA THR A 77 7.96 7.34 8.53
C THR A 77 6.45 7.55 8.48
N ILE A 78 5.71 6.52 8.08
CA ILE A 78 4.26 6.59 7.91
C ILE A 78 3.62 5.59 8.88
N VAL A 79 2.80 6.12 9.79
CA VAL A 79 2.09 5.31 10.79
C VAL A 79 0.62 5.32 10.46
N TYR A 80 0.08 4.13 10.11
CA TYR A 80 -1.34 3.94 9.87
C TYR A 80 -2.03 3.37 11.11
N VAL A 81 -3.08 4.02 11.56
CA VAL A 81 -3.89 3.64 12.73
C VAL A 81 -5.28 3.21 12.26
N HIS A 82 -5.66 1.98 12.61
CA HIS A 82 -6.96 1.42 12.26
C HIS A 82 -8.10 1.99 13.10
N GLY A 83 -9.32 1.83 12.61
CA GLY A 83 -10.54 2.22 13.31
C GLY A 83 -11.01 1.21 14.36
N TYR A 84 -12.19 1.48 14.95
CA TYR A 84 -12.83 0.53 15.85
C TYR A 84 -13.24 -0.75 15.11
N PHE A 85 -13.41 -1.83 15.86
CA PHE A 85 -13.74 -3.19 15.40
C PHE A 85 -12.63 -3.93 14.67
N ASP A 86 -11.49 -3.29 14.43
CA ASP A 86 -10.28 -3.89 13.92
C ASP A 86 -9.23 -4.05 15.02
N THR A 87 -8.22 -4.87 14.71
CA THR A 87 -6.94 -4.95 15.39
C THR A 87 -5.84 -4.62 14.38
N ALA A 88 -4.61 -4.42 14.80
CA ALA A 88 -3.51 -4.23 13.86
C ALA A 88 -3.39 -5.42 12.89
N ASP A 89 -3.57 -6.66 13.39
CA ASP A 89 -3.50 -7.88 12.57
C ASP A 89 -4.64 -7.96 11.55
N THR A 90 -5.88 -7.65 11.95
CA THR A 90 -7.03 -7.67 11.03
C THR A 90 -6.95 -6.54 10.02
N ALA A 91 -6.59 -5.33 10.42
CA ALA A 91 -6.38 -4.23 9.51
C ALA A 91 -5.25 -4.51 8.51
N TRP A 92 -4.15 -5.10 8.97
CA TRP A 92 -3.03 -5.49 8.10
C TRP A 92 -3.48 -6.36 6.94
N SER A 93 -4.30 -7.37 7.20
CA SER A 93 -4.79 -8.31 6.20
C SER A 93 -6.04 -7.81 5.45
N ALA A 94 -7.09 -7.40 6.16
CA ALA A 94 -8.37 -7.03 5.56
C ALA A 94 -8.30 -5.72 4.75
N HIS A 95 -7.49 -4.75 5.20
CA HIS A 95 -7.27 -3.53 4.43
C HIS A 95 -6.16 -3.69 3.38
N GLN A 96 -5.57 -4.89 3.24
CA GLN A 96 -4.50 -5.16 2.27
C GLN A 96 -3.38 -4.11 2.34
N LEU A 97 -2.97 -3.74 3.57
CA LEU A 97 -2.04 -2.63 3.78
C LEU A 97 -0.70 -2.82 3.07
N PRO A 98 -0.07 -4.03 3.06
CA PRO A 98 1.18 -4.24 2.31
C PRO A 98 1.07 -3.88 0.84
N GLN A 99 -0.05 -4.25 0.19
CA GLN A 99 -0.27 -3.94 -1.23
C GLN A 99 -0.48 -2.44 -1.43
N GLN A 100 -1.25 -1.79 -0.56
CA GLN A 100 -1.48 -0.35 -0.64
C GLN A 100 -0.19 0.45 -0.42
N PHE A 101 0.65 0.00 0.51
CA PHE A 101 1.96 0.59 0.76
C PHE A 101 2.89 0.36 -0.44
N ALA A 102 2.99 -0.87 -0.95
CA ALA A 102 3.76 -1.18 -2.15
C ALA A 102 3.28 -0.36 -3.37
N LEU A 103 1.96 -0.26 -3.55
CA LEU A 103 1.35 0.52 -4.62
C LEU A 103 1.71 2.01 -4.57
N SER A 104 1.93 2.56 -3.38
CA SER A 104 2.39 3.94 -3.24
C SER A 104 3.80 4.17 -3.78
N ALA A 105 4.64 3.14 -3.83
CA ALA A 105 6.06 3.17 -4.20
C ALA A 105 6.90 4.20 -3.44
N LEU A 106 6.46 4.62 -2.25
CA LEU A 106 7.16 5.62 -1.45
C LEU A 106 8.42 5.04 -0.79
N ASN A 107 9.46 5.85 -0.71
CA ASN A 107 10.57 5.59 0.20
C ASN A 107 10.11 5.89 1.63
N ALA A 108 9.49 4.93 2.29
CA ALA A 108 8.97 5.11 3.63
C ALA A 108 9.06 3.83 4.47
N LEU A 109 9.28 4.00 5.77
CA LEU A 109 9.03 2.98 6.77
C LEU A 109 7.53 3.05 7.11
N PHE A 110 6.80 1.96 6.86
CA PHE A 110 5.37 1.87 7.16
C PHE A 110 5.16 1.10 8.46
N ILE A 111 4.34 1.66 9.35
CA ILE A 111 4.07 1.13 10.69
C ILE A 111 2.57 1.06 10.91
N VAL A 112 2.09 -0.03 11.51
CA VAL A 112 0.68 -0.23 11.88
C VAL A 112 0.63 -0.74 13.31
N PRO A 113 0.49 0.15 14.31
CA PRO A 113 0.37 -0.26 15.71
C PRO A 113 -1.07 -0.67 16.04
N GLU A 114 -1.21 -1.45 17.10
CA GLU A 114 -2.51 -1.71 17.72
C GLU A 114 -3.15 -0.41 18.22
N ALA A 115 -4.45 -0.29 18.02
CA ALA A 115 -5.25 0.86 18.42
C ALA A 115 -6.55 0.40 19.13
N PRO A 116 -7.30 1.31 19.78
CA PRO A 116 -8.52 0.93 20.47
C PRO A 116 -9.54 0.27 19.54
N VAL A 117 -9.98 -0.92 19.90
CA VAL A 117 -11.01 -1.67 19.14
C VAL A 117 -12.43 -1.16 19.40
N ALA A 118 -12.62 -0.26 20.35
CA ALA A 118 -13.91 0.34 20.68
C ALA A 118 -13.74 1.68 21.39
N GLN A 119 -14.80 2.50 21.38
CA GLN A 119 -14.78 3.84 21.97
C GLN A 119 -14.33 3.90 23.44
N LYS A 120 -14.65 2.89 24.24
CA LYS A 120 -14.31 2.85 25.68
C LYS A 120 -12.99 2.11 25.97
N THR A 121 -12.37 1.50 24.97
CA THR A 121 -11.07 0.85 25.14
C THR A 121 -9.99 1.91 25.34
N PRO A 122 -9.06 1.73 26.29
CA PRO A 122 -7.91 2.62 26.43
C PRO A 122 -7.09 2.70 25.14
N ILE A 123 -6.39 3.82 24.94
CA ILE A 123 -5.46 3.96 23.82
C ILE A 123 -4.26 3.06 24.08
N ASN A 124 -3.96 2.16 23.14
CA ASN A 124 -2.88 1.19 23.25
C ASN A 124 -1.51 1.89 23.33
N TYR A 125 -1.23 2.73 22.38
CA TYR A 125 0.03 3.48 22.29
C TYR A 125 -0.23 4.99 22.31
N PRO A 126 -0.36 5.63 23.48
CA PRO A 126 -0.62 7.07 23.59
C PRO A 126 0.60 7.94 23.26
N ASP A 127 1.78 7.35 23.19
CA ASP A 127 3.06 8.00 22.83
C ASP A 127 3.55 7.45 21.48
N LEU A 128 3.54 8.28 20.45
CA LEU A 128 4.07 7.93 19.12
C LEU A 128 5.56 7.61 19.18
N GLY A 129 6.32 8.33 20.01
CA GLY A 129 7.74 8.06 20.19
C GLY A 129 8.01 6.66 20.76
N GLU A 130 7.12 6.11 21.60
CA GLU A 130 7.20 4.71 22.06
C GLU A 130 7.10 3.73 20.88
N VAL A 131 6.13 3.92 20.00
CA VAL A 131 5.95 3.08 18.80
C VAL A 131 7.21 3.11 17.93
N LEU A 132 7.74 4.29 17.67
CA LEU A 132 8.91 4.46 16.82
C LEU A 132 10.15 3.78 17.43
N ARG A 133 10.38 3.92 18.74
CA ARG A 133 11.48 3.25 19.46
C ARG A 133 11.36 1.72 19.44
N LEU A 134 10.15 1.18 19.61
CA LEU A 134 9.91 -0.26 19.55
C LEU A 134 10.24 -0.80 18.16
N VAL A 135 9.76 -0.13 17.11
CA VAL A 135 10.02 -0.56 15.72
C VAL A 135 11.52 -0.50 15.42
N GLU A 136 12.22 0.57 15.82
CA GLU A 136 13.67 0.70 15.61
C GLU A 136 14.44 -0.42 16.35
N ALA A 137 14.09 -0.70 17.59
CA ALA A 137 14.74 -1.72 18.40
C ALA A 137 14.56 -3.12 17.80
N GLU A 138 13.35 -3.47 17.33
CA GLU A 138 13.03 -4.80 16.82
C GLU A 138 13.45 -5.04 15.38
N THR A 139 13.47 -3.99 14.56
CA THR A 139 13.81 -4.13 13.14
C THR A 139 15.28 -3.84 12.84
N GLY A 140 15.95 -3.07 13.68
CA GLY A 140 17.27 -2.49 13.44
C GLY A 140 17.26 -1.40 12.35
N VAL A 141 16.07 -0.96 11.91
CA VAL A 141 15.90 0.02 10.85
C VAL A 141 15.62 1.37 11.48
N LEU A 142 16.46 2.35 11.17
CA LEU A 142 16.23 3.73 11.57
C LEU A 142 14.98 4.28 10.91
N ARG A 143 14.19 5.04 11.69
CA ARG A 143 13.08 5.81 11.12
C ARG A 143 13.55 6.74 10.01
N GLY A 144 12.66 7.06 9.09
CA GLY A 144 12.96 8.01 8.02
C GLY A 144 13.25 9.40 8.56
N ALA A 145 14.25 10.07 7.97
CA ALA A 145 14.69 11.40 8.39
C ALA A 145 13.87 12.53 7.76
N ALA A 146 13.12 12.27 6.67
CA ALA A 146 12.43 13.32 5.92
C ALA A 146 11.23 13.89 6.69
N LEU A 147 10.27 13.05 7.06
CA LEU A 147 9.06 13.46 7.78
C LEU A 147 8.36 12.27 8.45
N THR A 148 7.54 12.57 9.46
CA THR A 148 6.66 11.59 10.12
C THR A 148 5.20 11.95 9.83
N VAL A 149 4.46 10.97 9.34
CA VAL A 149 3.04 11.09 8.98
C VAL A 149 2.22 10.11 9.81
N ALA A 150 1.17 10.58 10.45
CA ALA A 150 0.15 9.74 11.05
C ALA A 150 -1.11 9.74 10.17
N ILE A 151 -1.59 8.56 9.82
CA ILE A 151 -2.83 8.34 9.05
C ILE A 151 -3.78 7.57 9.93
N GLY A 152 -4.96 8.08 10.18
CA GLY A 152 -5.96 7.38 10.97
C GLY A 152 -7.29 7.27 10.29
N HIS A 153 -7.90 6.09 10.39
CA HIS A 153 -9.24 5.81 9.90
C HIS A 153 -10.23 5.73 11.05
N SER A 154 -11.40 6.37 10.89
CA SER A 154 -12.53 6.18 11.81
C SER A 154 -12.16 6.42 13.28
N GLY A 155 -12.38 5.44 14.15
CA GLY A 155 -12.07 5.47 15.58
C GLY A 155 -10.61 5.77 15.95
N ALA A 156 -9.71 5.75 14.99
CA ALA A 156 -8.31 6.14 15.16
C ALA A 156 -8.13 7.59 15.66
N TYR A 157 -9.13 8.45 15.49
CA TYR A 157 -9.05 9.87 15.89
C TYR A 157 -8.54 10.05 17.33
N ARG A 158 -8.89 9.16 18.25
CA ARG A 158 -8.46 9.22 19.66
C ARG A 158 -6.93 9.03 19.80
N THR A 159 -6.38 8.08 19.06
CA THR A 159 -4.94 7.83 19.04
C THR A 159 -4.20 8.99 18.37
N LEU A 160 -4.72 9.48 17.24
CA LEU A 160 -4.15 10.64 16.56
C LEU A 160 -4.14 11.87 17.47
N GLN A 161 -5.21 12.13 18.21
CA GLN A 161 -5.26 13.25 19.16
C GLN A 161 -4.23 13.12 20.29
N ALA A 162 -4.00 11.90 20.80
CA ALA A 162 -2.97 11.67 21.80
C ALA A 162 -1.55 11.95 21.29
N TRP A 163 -1.34 11.92 19.98
CA TRP A 163 -0.03 12.16 19.35
C TRP A 163 0.21 13.61 18.91
N LEU A 164 -0.76 14.50 19.06
CA LEU A 164 -0.63 15.88 18.57
C LEU A 164 0.50 16.69 19.23
N ASP A 165 0.87 16.34 20.46
CA ASP A 165 1.98 16.97 21.17
C ASP A 165 3.35 16.37 20.81
N GLU A 166 3.37 15.33 19.97
CA GLU A 166 4.64 14.71 19.52
C GLU A 166 5.37 15.64 18.55
N PRO A 167 6.58 16.12 18.90
CA PRO A 167 7.31 17.06 18.07
C PRO A 167 7.77 16.48 16.73
N LEU A 168 7.81 15.16 16.62
CA LEU A 168 8.17 14.47 15.38
C LEU A 168 7.02 14.40 14.37
N LEU A 169 5.78 14.70 14.79
CA LEU A 169 4.61 14.62 13.90
C LEU A 169 4.52 15.82 12.97
N ASP A 170 4.86 15.62 11.71
CA ASP A 170 4.86 16.66 10.67
C ASP A 170 3.52 16.75 9.92
N GLN A 171 2.90 15.60 9.66
CA GLN A 171 1.67 15.53 8.86
C GLN A 171 0.64 14.61 9.49
N LEU A 172 -0.62 15.04 9.37
CA LEU A 172 -1.79 14.30 9.82
C LEU A 172 -2.72 14.03 8.65
N VAL A 173 -3.15 12.80 8.50
CA VAL A 173 -4.19 12.40 7.53
C VAL A 173 -5.35 11.78 8.30
N MET A 174 -6.49 12.45 8.28
CA MET A 174 -7.72 12.00 8.92
C MET A 174 -8.65 11.42 7.87
N LEU A 175 -8.63 10.10 7.75
CA LEU A 175 -9.39 9.35 6.76
C LEU A 175 -10.75 8.97 7.36
N ASP A 176 -11.73 9.82 7.15
CA ASP A 176 -13.07 9.76 7.76
C ASP A 176 -13.01 9.56 9.29
N ALA A 177 -12.15 10.34 9.93
CA ALA A 177 -11.77 10.19 11.33
C ALA A 177 -11.96 11.46 12.16
N LEU A 178 -12.73 12.44 11.68
CA LEU A 178 -12.98 13.69 12.42
C LEU A 178 -14.33 13.62 13.16
N TYR A 179 -14.36 12.91 14.29
CA TYR A 179 -15.54 12.73 15.13
C TYR A 179 -15.63 13.75 16.28
N GLY A 180 -15.33 15.00 16.03
CA GLY A 180 -15.29 16.07 17.01
C GLY A 180 -13.89 16.59 17.30
N ASP A 181 -13.79 17.49 18.29
CA ASP A 181 -12.53 18.11 18.71
C ASP A 181 -11.78 18.85 17.59
N GLU A 182 -12.52 19.42 16.63
CA GLU A 182 -11.95 20.17 15.50
C GLU A 182 -10.98 21.25 15.95
N ASP A 183 -11.27 21.92 17.06
CA ASP A 183 -10.41 22.99 17.59
C ASP A 183 -9.05 22.47 18.10
N VAL A 184 -8.96 21.20 18.51
CA VAL A 184 -7.67 20.57 18.89
C VAL A 184 -6.83 20.36 17.65
N ILE A 185 -7.44 19.82 16.59
CA ILE A 185 -6.77 19.60 15.29
C ILE A 185 -6.34 20.97 14.68
N LEU A 186 -7.23 21.95 14.72
CA LEU A 186 -6.92 23.29 14.22
C LEU A 186 -5.72 23.93 14.96
N ARG A 187 -5.72 23.89 16.29
CA ARG A 187 -4.58 24.39 17.09
C ARG A 187 -3.28 23.66 16.75
N TRP A 188 -3.33 22.34 16.60
CA TRP A 188 -2.16 21.60 16.17
C TRP A 188 -1.67 22.08 14.80
N PHE A 189 -2.54 22.16 13.81
CA PHE A 189 -2.20 22.58 12.46
C PHE A 189 -1.60 24.00 12.41
N GLU A 190 -2.20 24.94 13.14
CA GLU A 190 -1.77 26.34 13.20
C GLU A 190 -0.47 26.51 14.02
N GLY A 191 -0.19 25.60 14.92
CA GLY A 191 0.99 25.64 15.81
C GLY A 191 2.34 25.59 15.08
N SER A 192 2.37 25.22 13.78
CA SER A 192 3.58 25.28 12.97
C SER A 192 3.28 25.43 11.48
N PRO A 193 3.99 26.30 10.74
CA PRO A 193 3.83 26.42 9.29
C PRO A 193 4.32 25.19 8.53
N ARG A 194 5.06 24.28 9.16
CA ARG A 194 5.50 23.02 8.55
C ARG A 194 4.45 21.93 8.62
N ARG A 195 3.49 22.05 9.55
CA ARG A 195 2.46 21.04 9.72
C ARG A 195 1.52 21.03 8.53
N ARG A 196 1.20 19.84 8.08
CA ARG A 196 0.28 19.60 6.98
C ARG A 196 -0.87 18.72 7.44
N LEU A 197 -2.06 19.01 6.94
CA LEU A 197 -3.28 18.30 7.25
C LEU A 197 -3.97 17.86 5.95
N ILE A 198 -4.37 16.60 5.89
CA ILE A 198 -5.27 16.07 4.86
C ILE A 198 -6.49 15.51 5.59
N THR A 199 -7.66 15.98 5.23
CA THR A 199 -8.92 15.48 5.78
C THR A 199 -9.77 14.87 4.67
N VAL A 200 -10.37 13.73 4.96
CA VAL A 200 -11.32 13.06 4.09
C VAL A 200 -12.62 12.89 4.87
N GLY A 201 -13.72 13.39 4.34
CA GLY A 201 -15.03 13.31 4.98
C GLY A 201 -16.00 12.48 4.15
N GLN A 202 -16.64 11.52 4.83
CA GLN A 202 -17.78 10.74 4.35
C GLN A 202 -18.82 10.69 5.47
N ASP A 203 -18.68 9.85 6.48
CA ASP A 203 -19.54 9.88 7.69
C ASP A 203 -19.24 11.11 8.54
N THR A 204 -18.01 11.61 8.51
CA THR A 204 -17.55 12.79 9.24
C THR A 204 -17.63 14.09 8.42
N ILE A 205 -18.39 14.12 7.33
CA ILE A 205 -18.42 15.24 6.38
C ILE A 205 -18.73 16.58 7.05
N LEU A 206 -19.66 16.64 8.00
CA LEU A 206 -20.04 17.88 8.67
C LEU A 206 -18.90 18.48 9.49
N GLY A 207 -18.20 17.67 10.28
CA GLY A 207 -17.04 18.10 11.05
C GLY A 207 -15.88 18.49 10.14
N THR A 208 -15.67 17.73 9.07
CA THR A 208 -14.60 17.99 8.12
C THR A 208 -14.83 19.29 7.34
N GLU A 209 -16.07 19.58 6.94
CA GLU A 209 -16.43 20.87 6.30
C GLU A 209 -16.32 22.03 7.27
N SER A 210 -16.76 21.84 8.53
CA SER A 210 -16.58 22.83 9.59
C SER A 210 -15.12 23.18 9.80
N LEU A 211 -14.24 22.20 9.94
CA LEU A 211 -12.80 22.42 10.07
C LEU A 211 -12.22 23.12 8.82
N ALA A 212 -12.58 22.65 7.63
CA ALA A 212 -12.10 23.22 6.38
C ALA A 212 -12.49 24.70 6.21
N SER A 213 -13.67 25.08 6.70
CA SER A 213 -14.12 26.48 6.67
C SER A 213 -13.34 27.42 7.59
N LYS A 214 -12.67 26.89 8.61
CA LYS A 214 -11.83 27.63 9.57
C LYS A 214 -10.40 27.81 9.10
N ILE A 215 -9.94 27.05 8.10
CA ILE A 215 -8.57 27.09 7.58
C ILE A 215 -8.55 27.89 6.28
N ALA A 216 -7.83 29.00 6.29
CA ALA A 216 -7.55 29.74 5.07
C ALA A 216 -6.75 28.88 4.09
N ASP A 217 -6.96 29.08 2.78
CA ASP A 217 -6.24 28.39 1.70
C ASP A 217 -6.44 26.85 1.71
N THR A 218 -7.57 26.38 2.23
CA THR A 218 -7.96 24.97 2.10
C THR A 218 -8.15 24.63 0.62
N LEU A 219 -7.41 23.64 0.13
CA LEU A 219 -7.66 23.06 -1.18
C LEU A 219 -8.77 22.02 -1.09
N LEU A 220 -9.90 22.32 -1.72
CA LEU A 220 -11.02 21.38 -1.82
C LEU A 220 -10.83 20.48 -3.05
N VAL A 221 -10.95 19.17 -2.83
CA VAL A 221 -11.02 18.16 -3.88
C VAL A 221 -12.37 17.46 -3.77
N ASP A 222 -13.23 17.62 -4.77
CA ASP A 222 -14.63 17.17 -4.70
C ASP A 222 -14.81 15.65 -4.68
N ARG A 223 -13.80 14.91 -5.12
CA ARG A 223 -13.78 13.43 -5.10
C ARG A 223 -12.39 12.89 -5.30
N PHE A 224 -12.14 11.65 -4.88
CA PHE A 224 -10.96 10.94 -5.32
C PHE A 224 -10.97 10.76 -6.84
N PRO A 225 -9.88 11.07 -7.52
CA PRO A 225 -9.78 10.86 -8.95
C PRO A 225 -9.68 9.36 -9.28
N PRO A 226 -9.97 8.94 -10.53
CA PRO A 226 -9.86 7.55 -10.95
C PRO A 226 -8.41 7.01 -10.90
N THR A 227 -7.43 7.91 -11.03
CA THR A 227 -6.00 7.62 -10.92
C THR A 227 -5.32 8.74 -10.17
N TRP A 228 -4.21 8.47 -9.49
CA TRP A 228 -3.51 9.50 -8.71
C TRP A 228 -2.82 10.58 -9.52
N ASP A 229 -2.47 10.33 -10.78
CA ASP A 229 -1.88 11.31 -11.68
C ASP A 229 -2.89 12.39 -12.12
N THR A 230 -4.18 12.11 -11.92
CA THR A 230 -5.25 13.09 -12.12
C THR A 230 -5.61 13.86 -10.85
N MET A 231 -4.92 13.63 -9.74
CA MET A 231 -5.03 14.47 -8.55
C MET A 231 -4.49 15.88 -8.86
N PRO A 232 -5.15 16.96 -8.41
CA PRO A 232 -4.67 18.32 -8.65
C PRO A 232 -3.20 18.47 -8.20
N ALA A 233 -2.37 19.05 -9.07
CA ALA A 233 -0.93 19.21 -8.77
C ALA A 233 -0.71 20.02 -7.49
N GLU A 234 -1.58 21.00 -7.23
CA GLU A 234 -1.60 21.83 -6.04
C GLU A 234 -1.82 21.04 -4.75
N ALA A 235 -2.49 19.89 -4.84
CA ALA A 235 -2.79 19.05 -3.68
C ALA A 235 -1.53 18.53 -2.97
N ARG A 236 -0.41 18.41 -3.68
CA ARG A 236 0.87 18.04 -3.08
C ARG A 236 1.51 19.17 -2.27
N ALA A 237 1.28 20.42 -2.67
CA ALA A 237 1.87 21.61 -2.05
C ALA A 237 0.96 22.23 -0.98
N ALA A 238 -0.34 22.02 -1.04
CA ALA A 238 -1.30 22.60 -0.12
C ALA A 238 -1.05 22.12 1.32
N ARG A 239 -1.06 23.06 2.27
CA ARG A 239 -0.93 22.74 3.69
C ARG A 239 -2.16 22.02 4.24
N HIS A 240 -3.35 22.40 3.77
CA HIS A 240 -4.59 21.69 4.05
C HIS A 240 -5.26 21.26 2.75
N VAL A 241 -5.55 19.97 2.66
CA VAL A 241 -6.35 19.38 1.59
C VAL A 241 -7.57 18.75 2.21
N TYR A 242 -8.75 19.17 1.77
CA TYR A 242 -10.01 18.53 2.11
C TYR A 242 -10.54 17.77 0.90
N ILE A 243 -10.76 16.46 1.05
CA ILE A 243 -11.31 15.59 0.02
C ILE A 243 -12.71 15.14 0.44
N ARG A 244 -13.72 15.43 -0.38
CA ARG A 244 -15.04 14.82 -0.24
C ARG A 244 -14.99 13.41 -0.78
N ALA A 245 -15.29 12.42 0.06
CA ALA A 245 -15.25 11.04 -0.39
C ALA A 245 -16.58 10.65 -1.05
N GLN A 246 -16.47 10.03 -2.22
CA GLN A 246 -17.60 9.38 -2.90
C GLN A 246 -17.75 7.90 -2.51
N PHE A 247 -16.87 7.38 -1.68
CA PHE A 247 -16.85 6.00 -1.23
C PHE A 247 -17.45 5.89 0.17
N ALA A 248 -18.05 4.76 0.47
CA ALA A 248 -18.50 4.46 1.82
C ALA A 248 -17.31 4.33 2.79
N HIS A 249 -17.60 4.37 4.08
CA HIS A 249 -16.62 4.41 5.17
C HIS A 249 -15.49 3.34 5.05
N MET A 250 -15.86 2.06 4.96
CA MET A 250 -14.88 0.97 4.87
C MET A 250 -14.14 0.88 3.54
N PRO A 251 -14.77 1.06 2.36
CA PRO A 251 -14.09 1.16 1.08
C PRO A 251 -12.93 2.17 1.02
N LEU A 252 -12.93 3.20 1.86
CA LEU A 252 -11.82 4.16 1.95
C LEU A 252 -10.48 3.49 2.32
N VAL A 253 -10.52 2.37 3.03
CA VAL A 253 -9.30 1.68 3.50
C VAL A 253 -9.12 0.28 2.93
N SER A 254 -10.18 -0.37 2.41
CA SER A 254 -10.12 -1.78 2.02
C SER A 254 -10.00 -2.02 0.51
N GLU A 255 -10.31 -1.04 -0.34
CA GLU A 255 -10.41 -1.27 -1.79
C GLU A 255 -9.21 -0.75 -2.60
N GLY A 256 -8.15 -0.28 -1.94
CA GLY A 256 -6.96 0.20 -2.62
C GLY A 256 -7.15 1.46 -3.45
N ILE A 257 -8.13 2.30 -3.08
CA ILE A 257 -8.48 3.54 -3.79
C ILE A 257 -7.94 4.76 -3.04
N ALA A 258 -8.50 5.03 -1.87
CA ALA A 258 -8.23 6.27 -1.16
C ALA A 258 -6.84 6.30 -0.53
N LEU A 259 -6.46 5.25 0.20
CA LEU A 259 -5.18 5.23 0.90
C LEU A 259 -3.97 5.36 -0.04
N PRO A 260 -3.86 4.64 -1.16
CA PRO A 260 -2.76 4.86 -2.12
C PRO A 260 -2.76 6.25 -2.73
N ALA A 261 -3.94 6.82 -3.02
CA ALA A 261 -4.04 8.18 -3.53
C ALA A 261 -3.54 9.22 -2.51
N LEU A 262 -3.90 9.05 -1.23
CA LEU A 262 -3.43 9.90 -0.13
C LEU A 262 -1.92 9.77 0.09
N LEU A 263 -1.39 8.55 0.07
CA LEU A 263 0.05 8.31 0.17
C LEU A 263 0.82 9.03 -0.94
N ARG A 264 0.29 9.04 -2.17
CA ARG A 264 0.89 9.74 -3.32
C ARG A 264 0.81 11.27 -3.23
N LEU A 265 0.00 11.82 -2.34
CA LEU A 265 0.00 13.25 -2.04
C LEU A 265 1.12 13.67 -1.09
N LEU A 266 1.75 12.72 -0.39
CA LEU A 266 2.84 13.04 0.52
C LEU A 266 4.09 13.46 -0.26
N PRO A 267 4.83 14.49 0.21
CA PRO A 267 6.05 14.95 -0.43
C PRO A 267 7.23 14.03 -0.09
N VAL A 268 7.10 12.76 -0.44
CA VAL A 268 8.04 11.69 -0.16
C VAL A 268 8.63 11.18 -1.46
N GLU A 269 9.90 10.83 -1.43
CA GLU A 269 10.62 10.26 -2.55
C GLU A 269 9.98 8.94 -3.01
N LEU A 270 10.02 8.70 -4.32
CA LEU A 270 9.56 7.43 -4.90
C LEU A 270 10.73 6.49 -5.12
N LEU A 271 10.54 5.21 -4.80
CA LEU A 271 11.50 4.16 -5.05
C LEU A 271 11.49 3.69 -6.51
N ALA A 272 10.43 3.99 -7.25
CA ALA A 272 10.30 3.68 -8.67
C ALA A 272 9.75 4.90 -9.42
N GLU A 273 10.34 5.23 -10.58
CA GLU A 273 9.98 6.41 -11.38
C GLU A 273 8.57 6.30 -12.00
N GLN A 274 8.11 5.11 -12.26
CA GLN A 274 6.78 4.82 -12.80
C GLN A 274 6.10 3.78 -11.93
N PRO A 275 5.58 4.17 -10.80
CA PRO A 275 4.72 3.23 -10.12
C PRO A 275 3.46 3.08 -10.98
N TRP A 276 3.21 1.89 -11.30
CA TRP A 276 2.01 1.27 -11.78
C TRP A 276 0.84 2.25 -12.04
N GLN A 277 0.54 2.53 -13.28
CA GLN A 277 -0.71 3.15 -13.72
C GLN A 277 -1.83 2.11 -13.59
N LEU A 278 -2.14 1.71 -12.37
CA LEU A 278 -3.31 0.88 -12.11
C LEU A 278 -4.50 1.78 -11.84
N PRO A 279 -5.67 1.45 -12.36
CA PRO A 279 -6.89 2.02 -11.85
C PRO A 279 -6.92 1.81 -10.33
N LEU A 280 -7.23 2.86 -9.57
CA LEU A 280 -7.46 2.73 -8.14
C LEU A 280 -8.51 1.63 -7.92
N GLY A 281 -8.30 0.76 -6.95
CA GLY A 281 -9.16 -0.40 -6.70
C GLY A 281 -8.71 -1.71 -7.34
N SER A 282 -7.61 -1.73 -8.09
CA SER A 282 -7.07 -2.95 -8.72
C SER A 282 -5.95 -3.58 -7.89
N LEU A 283 -6.16 -3.75 -6.59
CA LEU A 283 -5.19 -4.46 -5.76
C LEU A 283 -5.19 -5.95 -6.08
N PRO A 284 -4.01 -6.56 -6.27
CA PRO A 284 -3.93 -8.00 -6.37
C PRO A 284 -4.24 -8.65 -5.01
N PRO A 285 -4.72 -9.90 -4.98
CA PRO A 285 -4.76 -10.65 -3.74
C PRO A 285 -3.36 -10.70 -3.12
N LEU A 286 -3.29 -10.83 -1.78
CA LEU A 286 -2.02 -11.15 -1.12
C LEU A 286 -1.42 -12.36 -1.80
N PRO A 287 -0.12 -12.38 -2.12
CA PRO A 287 0.55 -13.64 -2.44
C PRO A 287 0.24 -14.59 -1.28
N ASP A 288 -0.15 -15.83 -1.61
CA ASP A 288 -0.45 -16.87 -0.62
C ASP A 288 0.69 -16.87 0.39
N GLY A 289 0.51 -16.14 1.47
CA GLY A 289 1.47 -16.04 2.54
C GLY A 289 1.54 -17.43 3.12
N GLY A 290 2.70 -18.03 3.07
CA GLY A 290 2.94 -19.19 3.88
C GLY A 290 2.37 -18.85 5.26
N THR A 291 1.33 -19.56 5.64
CA THR A 291 0.82 -19.56 6.98
C THR A 291 2.03 -19.85 7.88
N ASP A 292 2.55 -18.85 8.56
CA ASP A 292 3.37 -19.08 9.73
C ASP A 292 2.46 -19.80 10.73
N ALA A 293 2.37 -21.11 10.50
CA ALA A 293 1.76 -22.06 11.41
C ALA A 293 2.71 -22.25 12.60
N SER A 294 2.79 -21.24 13.45
CA SER A 294 3.24 -21.40 14.82
C SER A 294 2.15 -20.96 15.79
N ALA A 295 0.91 -21.37 15.54
CA ALA A 295 -0.05 -21.54 16.61
C ALA A 295 0.38 -22.80 17.37
N GLY A 296 1.29 -22.61 18.31
CA GLY A 296 1.65 -23.62 19.28
C GLY A 296 0.38 -24.11 19.97
N ALA A 297 0.04 -25.36 19.75
CA ALA A 297 -0.96 -26.09 20.51
C ALA A 297 -0.63 -25.99 22.00
N VAL A 298 -1.35 -25.17 22.71
CA VAL A 298 -1.45 -25.29 24.17
C VAL A 298 -2.45 -26.40 24.42
N SER A 299 -1.94 -27.61 24.62
CA SER A 299 -2.67 -28.75 25.16
C SER A 299 -2.75 -28.58 26.69
N ARG A 300 -3.98 -28.46 27.16
CA ARG A 300 -4.55 -28.74 28.52
C ARG A 300 -3.88 -28.08 29.69
#